data_9c05d200cafe191cbae2a85c01154f20
#
_entry.id   9c05d200cafe191cbae2a85c01154f20
#
_cell.length_a   1.000
_cell.length_b   1.000
_cell.length_c   1.000
_cell.angle_alpha   90.00
_cell.angle_beta   90.00
_cell.angle_gamma   90.00
#
_symmetry.space_group_name_H-M   'P 1'
#
loop_
_entity.id
_entity.type
_entity.pdbx_description
1 polymer ?
#
loop_
_entity_poly.entity_id
_entity_poly.type
_entity_poly.pdbx_seq_one_letter_code
_entity_poly.pdbx_strand_id
1 'polypeptide(L)'
;FRIRFENDTAKFQFVETIRWLPYPNINFYIGIDGISLFFVILTTFLTPICILVGFYSVKSYKKEYMIAFFICESFLIAVFCSLDLLIFYVFFESVLIPMSIIIGVWGSRQRKIKAAYQFFLYTLMGSLFMLLAILSISFQTGTTDLQILLTTEFSERRQILLWIAFFASFSVKVPMVPVHIWLPEAHVEAPTAGSVILAGILLKLGTYGFLRFSIPMFPEATLYFTPFIYALSVIAIIYTSLTTIRQIDLKKIIAYSSVAHMNFVTIGMFSLNIQGIEGSILLMLSHGLVSSALFLCVGALYDRHKTRIVKYYGGLVSTMPIFSTIFPFFTLANMSLPGTSSFIGEFLILVGAFQRNSLVATLAALGMILGAAYSLWLYNRVVFGNFKPNFLLKFSDLNRREVLIFLPFIAGVIWMGVYPEVFLEC
;
A
#
# COMPACT_ATOMS: atom_id res chain seq x y z
N PHE A 1 -4.22 -0.06 22.12
CA PHE A 1 -5.55 -0.15 21.52
C PHE A 1 -6.12 -1.57 21.64
N ARG A 2 -5.44 -2.60 21.12
CA ARG A 2 -5.96 -3.97 21.08
C ARG A 2 -6.40 -4.56 22.44
N ILE A 3 -5.76 -4.19 23.53
CA ILE A 3 -6.09 -4.69 24.89
C ILE A 3 -7.48 -4.22 25.39
N ARG A 4 -7.98 -3.10 24.83
CA ARG A 4 -9.26 -2.50 25.19
C ARG A 4 -10.28 -2.53 24.05
N PHE A 5 -9.92 -3.10 22.90
CA PHE A 5 -10.78 -3.20 21.74
C PHE A 5 -11.66 -4.46 21.90
N GLU A 6 -12.97 -4.29 21.82
CA GLU A 6 -13.96 -5.37 21.87
C GLU A 6 -14.24 -5.87 20.46
N ASN A 7 -13.86 -7.10 20.16
CA ASN A 7 -14.04 -7.71 18.82
C ASN A 7 -15.52 -8.02 18.52
N ASP A 8 -16.35 -8.17 19.54
CA ASP A 8 -17.74 -8.65 19.39
C ASP A 8 -18.73 -7.55 18.94
N THR A 9 -18.28 -6.31 18.77
CA THR A 9 -19.13 -5.18 18.41
C THR A 9 -18.75 -4.56 17.08
N ALA A 10 -19.71 -4.47 16.15
CA ALA A 10 -19.55 -3.76 14.87
C ALA A 10 -19.58 -2.22 15.01
N LYS A 11 -19.61 -1.68 16.23
CA LYS A 11 -19.67 -0.25 16.49
C LYS A 11 -18.28 0.37 16.51
N PHE A 12 -18.19 1.65 16.13
CA PHE A 12 -16.96 2.42 16.31
C PHE A 12 -16.65 2.57 17.81
N GLN A 13 -15.40 2.32 18.17
CA GLN A 13 -14.88 2.40 19.53
C GLN A 13 -13.91 3.58 19.65
N PHE A 14 -13.67 4.04 20.90
CA PHE A 14 -12.82 5.20 21.20
C PHE A 14 -13.26 6.45 20.45
N VAL A 15 -14.56 6.65 20.40
CA VAL A 15 -15.16 7.76 19.66
C VAL A 15 -14.98 9.05 20.44
N GLU A 16 -14.37 10.06 19.78
CA GLU A 16 -14.22 11.42 20.29
C GLU A 16 -14.75 12.41 19.27
N THR A 17 -15.51 13.40 19.74
CA THR A 17 -16.09 14.45 18.91
C THR A 17 -15.68 15.82 19.43
N ILE A 18 -15.09 16.63 18.54
CA ILE A 18 -14.74 18.02 18.83
C ILE A 18 -15.44 18.90 17.79
N ARG A 19 -16.24 19.86 18.22
CA ARG A 19 -16.86 20.84 17.31
C ARG A 19 -15.78 21.72 16.71
N TRP A 20 -15.69 21.73 15.37
CA TRP A 20 -14.70 22.53 14.67
C TRP A 20 -15.35 23.74 13.97
N LEU A 21 -16.25 23.50 13.02
CA LEU A 21 -16.95 24.55 12.30
C LEU A 21 -18.46 24.39 12.52
N PRO A 22 -19.11 25.34 13.27
CA PRO A 22 -20.54 25.26 13.56
C PRO A 22 -21.40 25.42 12.30
N TYR A 23 -20.90 26.09 11.29
CA TYR A 23 -21.49 26.20 9.95
C TYR A 23 -20.42 25.92 8.90
N PRO A 24 -20.54 24.89 8.07
CA PRO A 24 -21.66 23.98 7.73
C PRO A 24 -21.76 22.68 8.56
N ASN A 25 -21.63 22.71 9.88
CA ASN A 25 -21.77 21.58 10.79
C ASN A 25 -20.69 20.47 10.57
N ILE A 26 -19.42 20.91 10.50
CA ILE A 26 -18.27 20.01 10.40
C ILE A 26 -17.70 19.80 11.78
N ASN A 27 -17.70 18.55 12.23
CA ASN A 27 -17.16 18.15 13.52
C ASN A 27 -15.89 17.32 13.30
N PHE A 28 -14.90 17.53 14.14
CA PHE A 28 -13.75 16.64 14.21
C PHE A 28 -14.19 15.37 14.93
N TYR A 29 -14.53 14.36 14.14
CA TYR A 29 -15.09 13.11 14.59
C TYR A 29 -14.13 11.98 14.28
N ILE A 30 -13.60 11.34 15.32
CA ILE A 30 -12.64 10.24 15.23
C ILE A 30 -13.16 9.01 15.96
N GLY A 31 -12.85 7.84 15.42
CA GLY A 31 -13.18 6.55 16.01
C GLY A 31 -12.43 5.43 15.29
N ILE A 32 -12.40 4.28 15.91
CA ILE A 32 -11.68 3.10 15.42
C ILE A 32 -12.65 1.93 15.32
N ASP A 33 -12.55 1.18 14.23
CA ASP A 33 -13.20 -0.12 14.06
C ASP A 33 -12.17 -1.20 13.68
N GLY A 34 -12.59 -2.44 13.48
CA GLY A 34 -11.72 -3.56 13.18
C GLY A 34 -10.81 -3.33 11.95
N ILE A 35 -11.35 -2.72 10.88
CA ILE A 35 -10.56 -2.43 9.67
C ILE A 35 -9.50 -1.37 9.97
N SER A 36 -9.87 -0.26 10.59
CA SER A 36 -8.96 0.86 10.88
C SER A 36 -7.89 0.48 11.90
N LEU A 37 -8.20 -0.39 12.86
CA LEU A 37 -7.27 -0.84 13.90
C LEU A 37 -5.99 -1.43 13.29
N PHE A 38 -6.12 -2.35 12.35
CA PHE A 38 -4.95 -3.00 11.75
C PHE A 38 -4.10 -2.04 10.91
N PHE A 39 -4.72 -1.07 10.22
CA PHE A 39 -3.96 -0.07 9.49
C PHE A 39 -3.22 0.90 10.42
N VAL A 40 -3.81 1.26 11.56
CA VAL A 40 -3.13 2.04 12.61
C VAL A 40 -1.95 1.25 13.19
N ILE A 41 -2.14 -0.04 13.50
CA ILE A 41 -1.04 -0.90 13.98
C ILE A 41 0.06 -1.01 12.94
N LEU A 42 -0.28 -1.18 11.66
CA LEU A 42 0.71 -1.24 10.58
C LEU A 42 1.50 0.07 10.45
N THR A 43 0.83 1.24 10.57
CA THR A 43 1.51 2.54 10.50
C THR A 43 2.49 2.73 11.65
N THR A 44 2.04 2.48 12.87
CA THR A 44 2.89 2.60 14.07
C THR A 44 4.01 1.56 14.12
N PHE A 45 3.83 0.40 13.50
CA PHE A 45 4.87 -0.60 13.34
C PHE A 45 5.96 -0.19 12.34
N LEU A 46 5.58 0.36 11.19
CA LEU A 46 6.54 0.70 10.13
C LEU A 46 7.34 1.97 10.42
N THR A 47 6.79 2.95 11.11
CA THR A 47 7.46 4.24 11.33
C THR A 47 8.74 4.14 12.14
N PRO A 48 8.82 3.43 13.30
CA PRO A 48 10.06 3.25 14.03
C PRO A 48 11.14 2.55 13.19
N ILE A 49 10.75 1.58 12.39
CA ILE A 49 11.67 0.87 11.48
C ILE A 49 12.24 1.83 10.43
N CYS A 50 11.40 2.69 9.85
CA CYS A 50 11.83 3.72 8.90
C CYS A 50 12.83 4.70 9.52
N ILE A 51 12.62 5.10 10.75
CA ILE A 51 13.53 5.99 11.49
C ILE A 51 14.86 5.28 11.75
N LEU A 52 14.85 4.03 12.21
CA LEU A 52 16.05 3.23 12.46
C LEU A 52 16.90 3.03 11.20
N VAL A 53 16.27 2.78 10.06
CA VAL A 53 16.93 2.64 8.76
C VAL A 53 17.48 4.00 8.29
N GLY A 54 16.68 5.05 8.41
CA GLY A 54 17.06 6.41 8.00
C GLY A 54 18.24 6.99 8.78
N PHE A 55 18.39 6.62 10.05
CA PHE A 55 19.43 7.16 10.92
C PHE A 55 20.87 6.99 10.38
N TYR A 56 21.10 5.91 9.64
CA TYR A 56 22.42 5.63 9.04
C TYR A 56 22.51 5.99 7.56
N SER A 57 21.42 5.85 6.81
CA SER A 57 21.41 6.12 5.38
C SER A 57 21.43 7.63 5.07
N VAL A 58 20.81 8.44 5.93
CA VAL A 58 20.70 9.90 5.78
C VAL A 58 21.87 10.59 6.50
N LYS A 59 22.64 11.40 5.75
CA LYS A 59 23.80 12.11 6.27
C LYS A 59 23.51 13.58 6.63
N SER A 60 22.61 14.23 5.89
CA SER A 60 22.27 15.65 6.05
C SER A 60 20.83 15.83 6.50
N TYR A 61 20.58 16.88 7.29
CA TYR A 61 19.23 17.26 7.74
C TYR A 61 18.48 16.11 8.44
N LYS A 62 19.17 15.41 9.36
CA LYS A 62 18.61 14.25 10.07
C LYS A 62 17.43 14.60 10.97
N LYS A 63 17.48 15.76 11.62
CA LYS A 63 16.40 16.23 12.51
C LYS A 63 15.13 16.49 11.72
N GLU A 64 15.23 17.20 10.63
CA GLU A 64 14.11 17.52 9.73
C GLU A 64 13.54 16.26 9.09
N TYR A 65 14.40 15.28 8.78
CA TYR A 65 13.98 13.97 8.31
C TYR A 65 13.08 13.24 9.30
N MET A 66 13.49 13.16 10.57
CA MET A 66 12.69 12.51 11.60
C MET A 66 11.37 13.25 11.83
N ILE A 67 11.38 14.59 11.87
CA ILE A 67 10.18 15.41 12.01
C ILE A 67 9.20 15.13 10.84
N ALA A 68 9.69 15.07 9.60
CA ALA A 68 8.84 14.76 8.44
C ALA A 68 8.17 13.40 8.54
N PHE A 69 8.86 12.37 9.08
CA PHE A 69 8.29 11.04 9.29
C PHE A 69 7.23 11.03 10.40
N PHE A 70 7.45 11.73 11.52
CA PHE A 70 6.45 11.83 12.59
C PHE A 70 5.21 12.61 12.16
N ILE A 71 5.38 13.69 11.39
CA ILE A 71 4.23 14.40 10.81
C ILE A 71 3.47 13.49 9.83
N CYS A 72 4.19 12.74 9.00
CA CYS A 72 3.57 11.78 8.09
C CYS A 72 2.79 10.70 8.85
N GLU A 73 3.35 10.13 9.93
CA GLU A 73 2.69 9.16 10.80
C GLU A 73 1.40 9.71 11.41
N SER A 74 1.46 10.91 12.00
CA SER A 74 0.29 11.53 12.63
C SER A 74 -0.84 11.76 11.63
N PHE A 75 -0.54 12.21 10.42
CA PHE A 75 -1.55 12.37 9.37
C PHE A 75 -2.13 11.03 8.90
N LEU A 76 -1.30 9.99 8.75
CA LEU A 76 -1.75 8.64 8.36
C LEU A 76 -2.70 8.04 9.41
N ILE A 77 -2.37 8.16 10.70
CA ILE A 77 -3.25 7.70 11.78
C ILE A 77 -4.56 8.48 11.75
N ALA A 78 -4.52 9.80 11.58
CA ALA A 78 -5.71 10.64 11.49
C ALA A 78 -6.62 10.25 10.31
N VAL A 79 -6.06 9.86 9.15
CA VAL A 79 -6.84 9.36 8.01
C VAL A 79 -7.60 8.09 8.37
N PHE A 80 -6.95 7.11 9.01
CA PHE A 80 -7.59 5.84 9.35
C PHE A 80 -8.61 5.94 10.49
N CYS A 81 -8.48 6.96 11.35
CA CYS A 81 -9.39 7.18 12.48
C CYS A 81 -10.53 8.15 12.15
N SER A 82 -10.51 8.86 11.01
CA SER A 82 -11.50 9.87 10.68
C SER A 82 -12.85 9.25 10.32
N LEU A 83 -13.93 9.74 10.95
CA LEU A 83 -15.32 9.37 10.69
C LEU A 83 -16.09 10.48 9.96
N ASP A 84 -15.46 11.61 9.71
CA ASP A 84 -16.01 12.70 8.90
C ASP A 84 -15.32 12.71 7.52
N LEU A 85 -16.11 12.84 6.46
CA LEU A 85 -15.64 12.75 5.08
C LEU A 85 -14.71 13.91 4.71
N LEU A 86 -14.96 15.12 5.21
CA LEU A 86 -14.11 16.28 4.94
C LEU A 86 -12.81 16.21 5.73
N ILE A 87 -12.84 15.77 6.98
CA ILE A 87 -11.65 15.53 7.80
C ILE A 87 -10.77 14.44 7.18
N PHE A 88 -11.39 13.35 6.71
CA PHE A 88 -10.69 12.35 5.93
C PHE A 88 -9.95 12.97 4.75
N TYR A 89 -10.62 13.79 3.94
CA TYR A 89 -10.02 14.45 2.79
C TYR A 89 -8.83 15.33 3.18
N VAL A 90 -8.99 16.15 4.20
CA VAL A 90 -7.92 17.07 4.66
C VAL A 90 -6.66 16.29 5.04
N PHE A 91 -6.78 15.24 5.84
CA PHE A 91 -5.62 14.43 6.22
C PHE A 91 -5.09 13.57 5.08
N PHE A 92 -5.96 13.03 4.23
CA PHE A 92 -5.58 12.27 3.04
C PHE A 92 -4.69 13.08 2.08
N GLU A 93 -4.95 14.38 1.94
CA GLU A 93 -4.12 15.28 1.15
C GLU A 93 -2.89 15.80 1.93
N SER A 94 -3.03 16.05 3.22
CA SER A 94 -1.92 16.55 4.05
C SER A 94 -0.72 15.61 4.06
N VAL A 95 -0.92 14.29 3.94
CA VAL A 95 0.16 13.31 3.84
C VAL A 95 1.07 13.55 2.63
N LEU A 96 0.56 14.18 1.55
CA LEU A 96 1.35 14.45 0.34
C LEU A 96 2.49 15.42 0.60
N ILE A 97 2.31 16.39 1.51
CA ILE A 97 3.30 17.42 1.81
C ILE A 97 4.57 16.80 2.40
N PRO A 98 4.55 16.10 3.55
CA PRO A 98 5.75 15.50 4.10
C PRO A 98 6.35 14.44 3.17
N MET A 99 5.53 13.67 2.44
CA MET A 99 6.06 12.68 1.51
C MET A 99 6.75 13.28 0.30
N SER A 100 6.22 14.37 -0.28
CA SER A 100 6.89 15.09 -1.37
C SER A 100 8.23 15.69 -0.93
N ILE A 101 8.31 16.19 0.31
CA ILE A 101 9.54 16.68 0.92
C ILE A 101 10.54 15.52 1.13
N ILE A 102 10.09 14.38 1.65
CA ILE A 102 10.93 13.20 1.84
C ILE A 102 11.55 12.73 0.51
N ILE A 103 10.77 12.68 -0.56
CA ILE A 103 11.25 12.31 -1.89
C ILE A 103 12.17 13.39 -2.47
N GLY A 104 11.78 14.65 -2.40
CA GLY A 104 12.47 15.77 -3.04
C GLY A 104 13.80 16.13 -2.37
N VAL A 105 13.88 16.09 -1.03
CA VAL A 105 15.08 16.47 -0.28
C VAL A 105 16.04 15.28 -0.16
N TRP A 106 15.58 14.13 0.35
CA TRP A 106 16.45 12.96 0.67
C TRP A 106 16.48 11.90 -0.42
N GLY A 107 15.84 12.14 -1.55
CA GLY A 107 15.90 11.24 -2.71
C GLY A 107 17.33 11.04 -3.24
N SER A 108 17.57 9.94 -3.93
CA SER A 108 18.92 9.43 -4.23
C SER A 108 19.57 10.05 -5.46
N ARG A 109 18.82 10.53 -6.47
CA ARG A 109 19.32 11.04 -7.76
C ARG A 109 18.75 12.44 -8.06
N GLN A 110 19.32 13.13 -9.06
CA GLN A 110 18.79 14.43 -9.49
C GLN A 110 17.34 14.40 -9.99
N ARG A 111 16.89 13.26 -10.49
CA ARG A 111 15.49 13.05 -10.93
C ARG A 111 14.46 13.07 -9.79
N LYS A 112 14.91 13.09 -8.54
CA LYS A 112 14.05 13.12 -7.34
C LYS A 112 13.04 14.29 -7.36
N ILE A 113 13.44 15.45 -7.86
CA ILE A 113 12.56 16.62 -7.96
C ILE A 113 11.40 16.33 -8.91
N LYS A 114 11.69 15.79 -10.11
CA LYS A 114 10.66 15.39 -11.08
C LYS A 114 9.72 14.34 -10.50
N ALA A 115 10.26 13.34 -9.80
CA ALA A 115 9.46 12.29 -9.16
C ALA A 115 8.56 12.83 -8.05
N ALA A 116 9.05 13.78 -7.24
CA ALA A 116 8.24 14.44 -6.22
C ALA A 116 7.10 15.26 -6.84
N TYR A 117 7.36 16.02 -7.91
CA TYR A 117 6.31 16.74 -8.64
C TYR A 117 5.30 15.79 -9.29
N GLN A 118 5.74 14.70 -9.91
CA GLN A 118 4.82 13.71 -10.48
C GLN A 118 3.93 13.09 -9.40
N PHE A 119 4.51 12.67 -8.27
CA PHE A 119 3.75 12.15 -7.14
C PHE A 119 2.70 13.16 -6.68
N PHE A 120 3.10 14.40 -6.43
CA PHE A 120 2.22 15.45 -5.93
C PHE A 120 1.10 15.80 -6.92
N LEU A 121 1.44 16.04 -8.20
CA LEU A 121 0.45 16.47 -9.20
C LEU A 121 -0.55 15.36 -9.54
N TYR A 122 -0.10 14.11 -9.73
CA TYR A 122 -1.02 13.01 -10.03
C TYR A 122 -2.04 12.80 -8.90
N THR A 123 -1.57 12.79 -7.67
CA THR A 123 -2.44 12.57 -6.51
C THR A 123 -3.37 13.76 -6.25
N LEU A 124 -2.88 14.98 -6.36
CA LEU A 124 -3.69 16.18 -6.19
C LEU A 124 -4.79 16.30 -7.25
N MET A 125 -4.47 16.03 -8.52
CA MET A 125 -5.47 16.10 -9.61
C MET A 125 -6.61 15.10 -9.40
N GLY A 126 -6.29 13.88 -8.94
CA GLY A 126 -7.33 12.90 -8.61
C GLY A 126 -8.21 13.35 -7.45
N SER A 127 -7.62 13.87 -6.39
CA SER A 127 -8.35 14.24 -5.17
C SER A 127 -9.20 15.50 -5.29
N LEU A 128 -8.91 16.40 -6.24
CA LEU A 128 -9.77 17.55 -6.52
C LEU A 128 -11.19 17.13 -6.94
N PHE A 129 -11.33 16.05 -7.70
CA PHE A 129 -12.66 15.51 -8.03
C PHE A 129 -13.40 15.02 -6.79
N MET A 130 -12.70 14.36 -5.86
CA MET A 130 -13.29 13.92 -4.60
C MET A 130 -13.73 15.12 -3.74
N LEU A 131 -12.97 16.22 -3.70
CA LEU A 131 -13.37 17.43 -2.99
C LEU A 131 -14.68 18.00 -3.53
N LEU A 132 -14.83 18.09 -4.85
CA LEU A 132 -16.08 18.55 -5.48
C LEU A 132 -17.26 17.65 -5.12
N ALA A 133 -17.04 16.34 -5.07
CA ALA A 133 -18.05 15.38 -4.62
C ALA A 133 -18.43 15.60 -3.15
N ILE A 134 -17.45 15.76 -2.25
CA ILE A 134 -17.69 16.03 -0.82
C ILE A 134 -18.51 17.32 -0.63
N LEU A 135 -18.15 18.40 -1.33
CA LEU A 135 -18.92 19.65 -1.28
C LEU A 135 -20.35 19.46 -1.79
N SER A 136 -20.56 18.73 -2.88
CA SER A 136 -21.90 18.46 -3.40
C SER A 136 -22.74 17.61 -2.43
N ILE A 137 -22.14 16.65 -1.72
CA ILE A 137 -22.78 15.86 -0.66
C ILE A 137 -23.17 16.78 0.51
N SER A 138 -22.22 17.59 1.00
CA SER A 138 -22.46 18.50 2.14
C SER A 138 -23.56 19.53 1.88
N PHE A 139 -23.65 20.05 0.65
CA PHE A 139 -24.76 20.94 0.24
C PHE A 139 -26.12 20.25 0.21
N GLN A 140 -26.18 18.96 -0.05
CA GLN A 140 -27.42 18.22 -0.10
C GLN A 140 -27.89 17.74 1.27
N THR A 141 -26.96 17.17 2.06
CA THR A 141 -27.25 16.50 3.34
C THR A 141 -27.13 17.43 4.53
N GLY A 142 -26.42 18.56 4.39
CA GLY A 142 -26.11 19.49 5.46
C GLY A 142 -25.06 18.95 6.46
N THR A 143 -24.49 17.76 6.23
CA THR A 143 -23.49 17.13 7.10
C THR A 143 -22.44 16.38 6.29
N THR A 144 -21.27 16.17 6.89
CA THR A 144 -20.16 15.34 6.33
C THR A 144 -19.89 14.11 7.18
N ASP A 145 -20.71 13.86 8.20
CA ASP A 145 -20.60 12.70 9.11
C ASP A 145 -20.89 11.40 8.36
N LEU A 146 -19.93 10.46 8.40
CA LEU A 146 -20.04 9.19 7.71
C LEU A 146 -21.25 8.36 8.17
N GLN A 147 -21.56 8.34 9.47
CA GLN A 147 -22.66 7.53 9.99
C GLN A 147 -24.01 8.00 9.44
N ILE A 148 -24.20 9.32 9.31
CA ILE A 148 -25.40 9.90 8.72
C ILE A 148 -25.43 9.65 7.19
N LEU A 149 -24.27 9.79 6.52
CA LEU A 149 -24.16 9.58 5.08
C LEU A 149 -24.46 8.14 4.66
N LEU A 150 -24.11 7.15 5.50
CA LEU A 150 -24.42 5.74 5.24
C LEU A 150 -25.94 5.43 5.30
N THR A 151 -26.71 6.25 5.99
CA THR A 151 -28.19 6.10 6.07
C THR A 151 -28.93 6.94 5.04
N THR A 152 -28.23 7.85 4.32
CA THR A 152 -28.84 8.72 3.32
C THR A 152 -28.90 8.04 1.95
N GLU A 153 -30.08 8.03 1.34
CA GLU A 153 -30.28 7.52 -0.01
C GLU A 153 -30.01 8.61 -1.06
N PHE A 154 -29.06 8.34 -1.95
CA PHE A 154 -28.76 9.19 -3.09
C PHE A 154 -29.47 8.64 -4.34
N SER A 155 -30.04 9.51 -5.20
CA SER A 155 -30.61 9.06 -6.46
C SER A 155 -29.54 8.42 -7.36
N GLU A 156 -29.90 7.40 -8.15
CA GLU A 156 -29.01 6.63 -9.02
C GLU A 156 -28.05 7.51 -9.86
N ARG A 157 -28.57 8.53 -10.53
CA ARG A 157 -27.75 9.45 -11.34
C ARG A 157 -26.69 10.18 -10.51
N ARG A 158 -27.01 10.56 -9.28
CA ARG A 158 -26.04 11.22 -8.37
C ARG A 158 -25.03 10.22 -7.87
N GLN A 159 -25.45 9.01 -7.50
CA GLN A 159 -24.50 7.96 -7.10
C GLN A 159 -23.44 7.72 -8.17
N ILE A 160 -23.84 7.66 -9.46
CA ILE A 160 -22.90 7.49 -10.58
C ILE A 160 -21.87 8.61 -10.64
N LEU A 161 -22.30 9.87 -10.57
CA LEU A 161 -21.39 11.03 -10.66
C LEU A 161 -20.44 11.10 -9.45
N LEU A 162 -20.98 10.93 -8.25
CA LEU A 162 -20.20 10.94 -7.02
C LEU A 162 -19.20 9.77 -7.01
N TRP A 163 -19.64 8.59 -7.40
CA TRP A 163 -18.80 7.41 -7.50
C TRP A 163 -17.61 7.63 -8.45
N ILE A 164 -17.83 8.20 -9.64
CA ILE A 164 -16.75 8.51 -10.59
C ILE A 164 -15.73 9.47 -9.97
N ALA A 165 -16.18 10.49 -9.24
CA ALA A 165 -15.30 11.45 -8.59
C ALA A 165 -14.45 10.81 -7.49
N PHE A 166 -15.04 9.95 -6.64
CA PHE A 166 -14.30 9.17 -5.64
C PHE A 166 -13.35 8.15 -6.30
N PHE A 167 -13.83 7.48 -7.36
CA PHE A 167 -13.00 6.56 -8.13
C PHE A 167 -11.77 7.24 -8.72
N ALA A 168 -11.88 8.44 -9.27
CA ALA A 168 -10.75 9.19 -9.80
C ALA A 168 -9.67 9.43 -8.74
N SER A 169 -10.06 9.77 -7.51
CA SER A 169 -9.12 9.97 -6.41
C SER A 169 -8.46 8.65 -5.97
N PHE A 170 -9.25 7.64 -5.71
CA PHE A 170 -8.74 6.39 -5.15
C PHE A 170 -7.97 5.55 -6.18
N SER A 171 -8.35 5.58 -7.46
CA SER A 171 -7.64 4.87 -8.53
C SER A 171 -6.23 5.38 -8.76
N VAL A 172 -5.98 6.67 -8.51
CA VAL A 172 -4.62 7.23 -8.54
C VAL A 172 -3.79 6.71 -7.38
N LYS A 173 -4.36 6.65 -6.17
CA LYS A 173 -3.66 6.17 -4.97
C LYS A 173 -3.41 4.66 -5.00
N VAL A 174 -4.38 3.87 -5.52
CA VAL A 174 -4.27 2.39 -5.66
C VAL A 174 -3.37 1.97 -6.83
N PRO A 175 -2.79 2.84 -7.55
CA PRO A 175 -2.22 2.87 -8.88
C PRO A 175 -2.86 1.88 -9.89
N MET A 176 -4.11 2.18 -10.28
CA MET A 176 -4.76 1.45 -11.36
C MET A 176 -4.22 1.90 -12.74
N VAL A 177 -4.19 1.00 -13.70
CA VAL A 177 -3.84 1.38 -15.08
C VAL A 177 -5.00 2.20 -15.67
N PRO A 178 -4.73 3.37 -16.32
CA PRO A 178 -3.42 3.89 -16.79
C PRO A 178 -2.70 4.86 -15.83
N VAL A 179 -3.29 5.23 -14.70
CA VAL A 179 -2.78 6.29 -13.80
C VAL A 179 -1.68 5.84 -12.82
N HIS A 180 -1.03 4.71 -13.07
CA HIS A 180 -0.04 4.08 -12.19
C HIS A 180 1.40 4.57 -12.35
N ILE A 181 1.71 5.38 -13.39
CA ILE A 181 3.11 5.69 -13.81
C ILE A 181 3.90 6.44 -12.73
N TRP A 182 3.24 7.23 -11.89
CA TRP A 182 3.88 7.99 -10.81
C TRP A 182 4.55 7.09 -9.76
N LEU A 183 3.96 5.91 -9.48
CA LEU A 183 4.39 5.04 -8.39
C LEU A 183 5.80 4.47 -8.60
N PRO A 184 6.16 3.83 -9.74
CA PRO A 184 7.51 3.32 -9.95
C PRO A 184 8.57 4.42 -9.92
N GLU A 185 8.27 5.60 -10.45
CA GLU A 185 9.22 6.73 -10.44
C GLU A 185 9.42 7.27 -9.01
N ALA A 186 8.35 7.43 -8.24
CA ALA A 186 8.42 7.85 -6.85
C ALA A 186 9.24 6.87 -5.99
N HIS A 187 9.00 5.55 -6.12
CA HIS A 187 9.72 4.52 -5.37
C HIS A 187 11.21 4.47 -5.69
N VAL A 188 11.57 4.65 -6.96
CA VAL A 188 12.96 4.60 -7.39
C VAL A 188 13.77 5.75 -6.79
N GLU A 189 13.20 6.95 -6.78
CA GLU A 189 13.90 8.14 -6.34
C GLU A 189 13.82 8.35 -4.83
N ALA A 190 12.78 7.86 -4.15
CA ALA A 190 12.62 7.96 -2.70
C ALA A 190 13.79 7.30 -1.93
N PRO A 191 14.17 7.82 -0.75
CA PRO A 191 15.04 7.08 0.17
C PRO A 191 14.39 5.74 0.55
N THR A 192 15.18 4.77 1.04
CA THR A 192 14.66 3.42 1.37
C THR A 192 13.47 3.47 2.31
N ALA A 193 13.54 4.23 3.39
CA ALA A 193 12.45 4.39 4.34
C ALA A 193 11.23 5.09 3.72
N GLY A 194 11.42 6.07 2.82
CA GLY A 194 10.33 6.67 2.05
C GLY A 194 9.63 5.64 1.16
N SER A 195 10.38 4.74 0.51
CA SER A 195 9.80 3.65 -0.28
C SER A 195 9.01 2.65 0.59
N VAL A 196 9.44 2.41 1.83
CA VAL A 196 8.74 1.55 2.81
C VAL A 196 7.36 2.14 3.15
N ILE A 197 7.26 3.43 3.49
CA ILE A 197 5.96 4.06 3.80
C ILE A 197 5.07 4.13 2.56
N LEU A 198 5.63 4.47 1.40
CA LEU A 198 4.88 4.49 0.13
C LEU A 198 4.23 3.12 -0.15
N ALA A 199 4.99 2.04 -0.09
CA ALA A 199 4.49 0.70 -0.37
C ALA A 199 3.65 0.14 0.79
N GLY A 200 4.10 0.36 2.02
CA GLY A 200 3.47 -0.20 3.22
C GLY A 200 2.10 0.37 3.52
N ILE A 201 1.93 1.70 3.39
CA ILE A 201 0.75 2.39 3.91
C ILE A 201 0.04 3.24 2.86
N LEU A 202 0.77 4.07 2.09
CA LEU A 202 0.14 5.05 1.20
C LEU A 202 -0.76 4.42 0.13
N LEU A 203 -0.38 3.27 -0.41
CA LEU A 203 -1.22 2.53 -1.36
C LEU A 203 -2.54 2.07 -0.72
N LYS A 204 -2.51 1.75 0.59
CA LYS A 204 -3.68 1.29 1.34
C LYS A 204 -4.67 2.40 1.63
N LEU A 205 -4.28 3.67 1.58
CA LEU A 205 -5.21 4.78 1.72
C LEU A 205 -6.30 4.78 0.64
N GLY A 206 -5.93 4.46 -0.62
CA GLY A 206 -6.89 4.38 -1.71
C GLY A 206 -7.85 3.20 -1.57
N THR A 207 -7.32 2.03 -1.23
CA THR A 207 -8.15 0.82 -0.99
C THR A 207 -9.01 0.96 0.26
N TYR A 208 -8.49 1.55 1.33
CA TYR A 208 -9.28 1.90 2.51
C TYR A 208 -10.43 2.86 2.15
N GLY A 209 -10.15 3.86 1.31
CA GLY A 209 -11.17 4.79 0.83
C GLY A 209 -12.28 4.10 0.02
N PHE A 210 -11.97 3.12 -0.82
CA PHE A 210 -12.97 2.30 -1.50
C PHE A 210 -13.83 1.51 -0.51
N LEU A 211 -13.21 0.82 0.45
CA LEU A 211 -13.93 0.01 1.45
C LEU A 211 -14.79 0.86 2.38
N ARG A 212 -14.28 2.01 2.83
CA ARG A 212 -14.93 2.84 3.83
C ARG A 212 -16.01 3.75 3.27
N PHE A 213 -15.79 4.31 2.08
CA PHE A 213 -16.65 5.34 1.51
C PHE A 213 -17.37 4.89 0.24
N SER A 214 -16.63 4.49 -0.80
CA SER A 214 -17.25 4.27 -2.12
C SER A 214 -18.23 3.12 -2.15
N ILE A 215 -17.87 1.97 -1.57
CA ILE A 215 -18.70 0.76 -1.60
C ILE A 215 -19.97 0.94 -0.76
N PRO A 216 -19.89 1.39 0.52
CA PRO A 216 -21.09 1.48 1.34
C PRO A 216 -22.00 2.66 0.98
N MET A 217 -21.44 3.83 0.58
CA MET A 217 -22.23 5.02 0.28
C MET A 217 -22.94 4.95 -1.09
N PHE A 218 -22.38 4.23 -2.07
CA PHE A 218 -22.88 4.19 -3.45
C PHE A 218 -23.04 2.75 -3.95
N PRO A 219 -23.95 1.95 -3.37
CA PRO A 219 -24.05 0.52 -3.68
C PRO A 219 -24.48 0.25 -5.12
N GLU A 220 -25.43 0.99 -5.66
CA GLU A 220 -25.94 0.83 -7.03
C GLU A 220 -24.88 1.20 -8.08
N ALA A 221 -24.22 2.34 -7.90
CA ALA A 221 -23.14 2.74 -8.78
C ALA A 221 -21.95 1.77 -8.70
N THR A 222 -21.66 1.20 -7.55
CA THR A 222 -20.62 0.19 -7.37
C THR A 222 -20.93 -1.07 -8.16
N LEU A 223 -22.17 -1.56 -8.11
CA LEU A 223 -22.60 -2.72 -8.92
C LEU A 223 -22.51 -2.41 -10.41
N TYR A 224 -22.93 -1.22 -10.84
CA TYR A 224 -22.88 -0.80 -12.24
C TYR A 224 -21.44 -0.75 -12.78
N PHE A 225 -20.48 -0.24 -12.01
CA PHE A 225 -19.08 -0.10 -12.43
C PHE A 225 -18.19 -1.31 -12.12
N THR A 226 -18.68 -2.33 -11.43
CA THR A 226 -17.89 -3.54 -11.13
C THR A 226 -17.24 -4.19 -12.36
N PRO A 227 -17.92 -4.37 -13.52
CA PRO A 227 -17.29 -4.93 -14.71
C PRO A 227 -16.14 -4.06 -15.25
N PHE A 228 -16.28 -2.74 -15.16
CA PHE A 228 -15.24 -1.79 -15.56
C PHE A 228 -13.99 -1.92 -14.69
N ILE A 229 -14.17 -1.99 -13.36
CA ILE A 229 -13.06 -2.18 -12.43
C ILE A 229 -12.38 -3.53 -12.62
N TYR A 230 -13.13 -4.58 -12.85
CA TYR A 230 -12.58 -5.90 -13.14
C TYR A 230 -11.69 -5.88 -14.39
N ALA A 231 -12.16 -5.25 -15.46
CA ALA A 231 -11.38 -5.13 -16.68
C ALA A 231 -10.07 -4.36 -16.44
N LEU A 232 -10.14 -3.20 -15.77
CA LEU A 232 -8.95 -2.40 -15.46
C LEU A 232 -7.98 -3.16 -14.56
N SER A 233 -8.49 -3.84 -13.53
CA SER A 233 -7.66 -4.59 -12.58
C SER A 233 -6.95 -5.77 -13.24
N VAL A 234 -7.64 -6.55 -14.08
CA VAL A 234 -7.04 -7.68 -14.81
C VAL A 234 -5.97 -7.17 -15.80
N ILE A 235 -6.26 -6.10 -16.55
CA ILE A 235 -5.27 -5.47 -17.44
C ILE A 235 -4.06 -5.01 -16.63
N ALA A 236 -4.28 -4.39 -15.47
CA ALA A 236 -3.20 -3.95 -14.60
C ALA A 236 -2.34 -5.11 -14.13
N ILE A 237 -2.94 -6.20 -13.65
CA ILE A 237 -2.22 -7.39 -13.15
C ILE A 237 -1.32 -7.96 -14.25
N ILE A 238 -1.87 -8.23 -15.44
CA ILE A 238 -1.11 -8.85 -16.54
C ILE A 238 -0.05 -7.88 -17.08
N TYR A 239 -0.44 -6.65 -17.39
CA TYR A 239 0.46 -5.65 -17.96
C TYR A 239 1.64 -5.34 -17.03
N THR A 240 1.36 -5.09 -15.75
CA THR A 240 2.44 -4.74 -14.80
C THR A 240 3.34 -5.94 -14.49
N SER A 241 2.80 -7.16 -14.45
CA SER A 241 3.62 -8.37 -14.28
C SER A 241 4.56 -8.60 -15.46
N LEU A 242 4.10 -8.39 -16.69
CA LEU A 242 4.96 -8.47 -17.88
C LEU A 242 6.01 -7.36 -17.91
N THR A 243 5.66 -6.14 -17.48
CA THR A 243 6.64 -5.05 -17.40
C THR A 243 7.67 -5.27 -16.30
N THR A 244 7.33 -5.92 -15.18
CA THR A 244 8.31 -6.26 -14.11
C THR A 244 9.41 -7.18 -14.61
N ILE A 245 9.13 -8.16 -15.44
CA ILE A 245 10.12 -9.09 -16.02
C ILE A 245 11.18 -8.34 -16.82
N ARG A 246 10.84 -7.23 -17.47
CA ARG A 246 11.73 -6.45 -18.34
C ARG A 246 12.46 -5.31 -17.62
N GLN A 247 12.18 -5.06 -16.34
CA GLN A 247 12.85 -4.01 -15.59
C GLN A 247 14.29 -4.36 -15.24
N ILE A 248 15.14 -3.34 -15.24
CA ILE A 248 16.59 -3.46 -14.96
C ILE A 248 16.90 -2.99 -13.53
N ASP A 249 16.08 -2.12 -12.96
CA ASP A 249 16.28 -1.53 -11.62
C ASP A 249 15.50 -2.35 -10.56
N LEU A 250 16.21 -2.80 -9.51
CA LEU A 250 15.63 -3.58 -8.40
C LEU A 250 14.42 -2.92 -7.77
N LYS A 251 14.47 -1.61 -7.51
CA LYS A 251 13.33 -0.88 -6.93
C LYS A 251 12.13 -0.81 -7.89
N LYS A 252 12.37 -0.70 -9.22
CA LYS A 252 11.29 -0.72 -10.20
C LYS A 252 10.58 -2.06 -10.25
N ILE A 253 11.32 -3.17 -10.14
CA ILE A 253 10.73 -4.51 -10.11
C ILE A 253 9.76 -4.64 -8.93
N ILE A 254 10.18 -4.27 -7.72
CA ILE A 254 9.32 -4.33 -6.53
C ILE A 254 8.15 -3.33 -6.63
N ALA A 255 8.36 -2.15 -7.20
CA ALA A 255 7.29 -1.16 -7.38
C ALA A 255 6.20 -1.64 -8.35
N TYR A 256 6.57 -2.25 -9.48
CA TYR A 256 5.59 -2.80 -10.43
C TYR A 256 4.89 -4.05 -9.87
N SER A 257 5.58 -4.88 -9.09
CA SER A 257 4.90 -5.99 -8.39
C SER A 257 3.85 -5.49 -7.40
N SER A 258 4.14 -4.37 -6.70
CA SER A 258 3.16 -3.73 -5.81
C SER A 258 1.90 -3.26 -6.55
N VAL A 259 2.03 -2.76 -7.78
CA VAL A 259 0.88 -2.41 -8.62
C VAL A 259 0.03 -3.65 -8.92
N ALA A 260 0.66 -4.78 -9.29
CA ALA A 260 -0.05 -6.04 -9.54
C ALA A 260 -0.84 -6.51 -8.30
N HIS A 261 -0.19 -6.61 -7.13
CA HIS A 261 -0.84 -7.05 -5.89
C HIS A 261 -1.98 -6.12 -5.44
N MET A 262 -1.82 -4.80 -5.57
CA MET A 262 -2.89 -3.86 -5.22
C MET A 262 -4.09 -3.98 -6.16
N ASN A 263 -3.88 -4.38 -7.42
CA ASN A 263 -5.00 -4.66 -8.34
C ASN A 263 -5.66 -6.04 -8.08
N PHE A 264 -4.98 -7.00 -7.44
CA PHE A 264 -5.65 -8.15 -6.84
C PHE A 264 -6.59 -7.72 -5.71
N VAL A 265 -6.14 -6.82 -4.83
CA VAL A 265 -6.97 -6.26 -3.76
C VAL A 265 -8.24 -5.61 -4.33
N THR A 266 -8.15 -4.85 -5.42
CA THR A 266 -9.33 -4.23 -6.04
C THR A 266 -10.32 -5.26 -6.57
N ILE A 267 -9.86 -6.36 -7.17
CA ILE A 267 -10.75 -7.46 -7.59
C ILE A 267 -11.48 -8.05 -6.38
N GLY A 268 -10.77 -8.28 -5.26
CA GLY A 268 -11.36 -8.82 -4.04
C GLY A 268 -12.43 -7.91 -3.43
N MET A 269 -12.17 -6.60 -3.32
CA MET A 269 -13.13 -5.64 -2.80
C MET A 269 -14.40 -5.55 -3.62
N PHE A 270 -14.26 -5.50 -4.95
CA PHE A 270 -15.40 -5.37 -5.86
C PHE A 270 -16.11 -6.69 -6.20
N SER A 271 -15.64 -7.82 -5.64
CA SER A 271 -16.44 -9.05 -5.66
C SER A 271 -17.70 -8.95 -4.78
N LEU A 272 -17.70 -8.02 -3.80
CA LEU A 272 -18.80 -7.76 -2.86
C LEU A 272 -19.27 -9.01 -2.10
N ASN A 273 -18.36 -9.99 -1.94
CA ASN A 273 -18.55 -11.19 -1.15
C ASN A 273 -17.67 -11.10 0.10
N ILE A 274 -18.11 -11.71 1.19
CA ILE A 274 -17.35 -11.72 2.47
C ILE A 274 -15.92 -12.23 2.23
N GLN A 275 -15.75 -13.36 1.55
CA GLN A 275 -14.45 -13.95 1.26
C GLN A 275 -13.52 -13.01 0.47
N GLY A 276 -14.03 -12.30 -0.54
CA GLY A 276 -13.25 -11.36 -1.33
C GLY A 276 -12.86 -10.11 -0.53
N ILE A 277 -13.73 -9.60 0.33
CA ILE A 277 -13.45 -8.45 1.19
C ILE A 277 -12.42 -8.83 2.27
N GLU A 278 -12.61 -9.92 2.98
CA GLU A 278 -11.67 -10.47 3.96
C GLU A 278 -10.29 -10.72 3.33
N GLY A 279 -10.26 -11.41 2.19
CA GLY A 279 -9.03 -11.64 1.43
C GLY A 279 -8.34 -10.33 1.02
N SER A 280 -9.11 -9.30 0.64
CA SER A 280 -8.56 -8.00 0.27
C SER A 280 -7.91 -7.29 1.46
N ILE A 281 -8.54 -7.30 2.63
CA ILE A 281 -7.99 -6.70 3.86
C ILE A 281 -6.71 -7.42 4.27
N LEU A 282 -6.73 -8.74 4.28
CA LEU A 282 -5.57 -9.56 4.63
C LEU A 282 -4.42 -9.36 3.63
N LEU A 283 -4.71 -9.28 2.33
CA LEU A 283 -3.69 -9.02 1.32
C LEU A 283 -3.13 -7.60 1.44
N MET A 284 -3.91 -6.60 1.80
CA MET A 284 -3.40 -5.25 2.08
C MET A 284 -2.38 -5.25 3.21
N LEU A 285 -2.67 -5.92 4.32
CA LEU A 285 -1.78 -6.01 5.47
C LEU A 285 -0.51 -6.82 5.13
N SER A 286 -0.66 -7.97 4.50
CA SER A 286 0.45 -8.83 4.09
C SER A 286 1.38 -8.13 3.10
N HIS A 287 0.81 -7.49 2.05
CA HIS A 287 1.57 -6.69 1.11
C HIS A 287 2.30 -5.54 1.83
N GLY A 288 1.68 -4.93 2.86
CA GLY A 288 2.33 -3.91 3.69
C GLY A 288 3.62 -4.39 4.33
N LEU A 289 3.65 -5.62 4.85
CA LEU A 289 4.84 -6.22 5.45
C LEU A 289 5.83 -6.72 4.40
N VAL A 290 5.38 -7.50 3.43
CA VAL A 290 6.27 -8.14 2.44
C VAL A 290 6.94 -7.10 1.53
N SER A 291 6.20 -6.15 0.98
CA SER A 291 6.77 -5.13 0.10
C SER A 291 7.75 -4.21 0.83
N SER A 292 7.42 -3.81 2.07
CA SER A 292 8.34 -2.99 2.88
C SER A 292 9.63 -3.73 3.20
N ALA A 293 9.56 -5.02 3.54
CA ALA A 293 10.75 -5.84 3.76
C ALA A 293 11.60 -6.01 2.49
N LEU A 294 10.98 -6.21 1.32
CA LEU A 294 11.70 -6.25 0.04
C LEU A 294 12.40 -4.93 -0.28
N PHE A 295 11.75 -3.78 -0.04
CA PHE A 295 12.41 -2.48 -0.19
C PHE A 295 13.57 -2.29 0.78
N LEU A 296 13.48 -2.81 2.01
CA LEU A 296 14.59 -2.82 2.97
C LEU A 296 15.73 -3.73 2.50
N CYS A 297 15.46 -4.90 1.93
CA CYS A 297 16.48 -5.78 1.33
C CYS A 297 17.24 -5.04 0.21
N VAL A 298 16.52 -4.40 -0.71
CA VAL A 298 17.16 -3.62 -1.79
C VAL A 298 17.89 -2.40 -1.22
N GLY A 299 17.37 -1.79 -0.15
CA GLY A 299 18.05 -0.72 0.57
C GLY A 299 19.39 -1.15 1.15
N ALA A 300 19.43 -2.30 1.80
CA ALA A 300 20.66 -2.88 2.37
C ALA A 300 21.72 -3.15 1.30
N LEU A 301 21.32 -3.63 0.11
CA LEU A 301 22.22 -3.77 -1.05
C LEU A 301 22.70 -2.42 -1.58
N TYR A 302 21.79 -1.46 -1.70
CA TYR A 302 22.13 -0.13 -2.20
C TYR A 302 23.09 0.63 -1.29
N ASP A 303 22.95 0.50 0.02
CA ASP A 303 23.83 1.16 0.98
C ASP A 303 25.27 0.67 0.87
N ARG A 304 25.46 -0.62 0.52
CA ARG A 304 26.79 -1.24 0.33
C ARG A 304 27.40 -0.95 -1.04
N HIS A 305 26.62 -1.16 -2.10
CA HIS A 305 27.13 -1.18 -3.46
C HIS A 305 26.83 0.10 -4.28
N LYS A 306 25.95 0.98 -3.78
CA LYS A 306 25.53 2.23 -4.44
C LYS A 306 24.97 2.05 -5.86
N THR A 307 24.57 0.83 -6.21
CA THR A 307 23.92 0.48 -7.48
C THR A 307 22.61 -0.25 -7.22
N ARG A 308 21.65 -0.15 -8.13
CA ARG A 308 20.34 -0.83 -8.10
C ARG A 308 20.10 -1.67 -9.36
N ILE A 309 21.08 -1.73 -10.25
CA ILE A 309 20.96 -2.40 -11.54
C ILE A 309 21.20 -3.90 -11.34
N VAL A 310 20.19 -4.73 -11.65
CA VAL A 310 20.22 -6.19 -11.50
C VAL A 310 21.44 -6.81 -12.21
N LYS A 311 21.83 -6.29 -13.38
CA LYS A 311 22.95 -6.80 -14.17
C LYS A 311 24.29 -6.85 -13.42
N TYR A 312 24.47 -5.97 -12.43
CA TYR A 312 25.74 -5.88 -11.70
C TYR A 312 25.81 -6.88 -10.53
N TYR A 313 24.67 -7.40 -10.08
CA TYR A 313 24.60 -8.41 -9.03
C TYR A 313 24.79 -9.82 -9.57
N GLY A 314 25.22 -10.73 -8.73
CA GLY A 314 25.40 -12.15 -8.96
C GLY A 314 26.32 -12.77 -7.91
N GLY A 315 26.08 -14.02 -7.53
CA GLY A 315 26.93 -14.77 -6.60
C GLY A 315 26.91 -14.30 -5.15
N LEU A 316 25.85 -13.61 -4.69
CA LEU A 316 25.78 -13.09 -3.33
C LEU A 316 25.69 -14.19 -2.26
N VAL A 317 25.36 -15.42 -2.60
CA VAL A 317 25.37 -16.57 -1.67
C VAL A 317 26.70 -16.72 -0.96
N SER A 318 27.80 -16.60 -1.70
CA SER A 318 29.13 -16.80 -1.14
C SER A 318 29.64 -15.65 -0.28
N THR A 319 29.15 -14.43 -0.54
CA THR A 319 29.64 -13.21 0.11
C THR A 319 28.72 -12.66 1.18
N MET A 320 27.41 -12.90 1.06
CA MET A 320 26.37 -12.41 1.97
C MET A 320 25.37 -13.53 2.31
N PRO A 321 25.77 -14.57 3.08
CA PRO A 321 24.91 -15.73 3.34
C PRO A 321 23.64 -15.37 4.13
N ILE A 322 23.70 -14.48 5.14
CA ILE A 322 22.51 -14.07 5.93
C ILE A 322 21.51 -13.31 5.03
N PHE A 323 22.00 -12.40 4.18
CA PHE A 323 21.15 -11.73 3.21
C PHE A 323 20.49 -12.74 2.27
N SER A 324 21.26 -13.72 1.79
CA SER A 324 20.78 -14.74 0.85
C SER A 324 19.74 -15.69 1.44
N THR A 325 19.58 -15.77 2.75
CA THR A 325 18.50 -16.51 3.44
C THR A 325 17.26 -15.64 3.73
N ILE A 326 17.43 -14.34 4.02
CA ILE A 326 16.31 -13.43 4.29
C ILE A 326 15.60 -13.01 2.99
N PHE A 327 16.37 -12.72 1.95
CA PHE A 327 15.82 -12.26 0.67
C PHE A 327 14.88 -13.28 0.01
N PRO A 328 15.19 -14.61 -0.10
CA PRO A 328 14.25 -15.57 -0.64
C PRO A 328 12.99 -15.71 0.21
N PHE A 329 13.07 -15.61 1.53
CA PHE A 329 11.87 -15.66 2.36
C PHE A 329 10.82 -14.63 1.90
N PHE A 330 11.23 -13.38 1.72
CA PHE A 330 10.31 -12.33 1.26
C PHE A 330 9.97 -12.43 -0.24
N THR A 331 10.86 -12.95 -1.08
CA THR A 331 10.53 -13.22 -2.49
C THR A 331 9.53 -14.36 -2.64
N LEU A 332 9.63 -15.41 -1.83
CA LEU A 332 8.67 -16.50 -1.74
C LEU A 332 7.32 -16.01 -1.16
N ALA A 333 7.35 -15.16 -0.16
CA ALA A 333 6.14 -14.50 0.34
C ALA A 333 5.49 -13.61 -0.73
N ASN A 334 6.27 -12.90 -1.54
CA ASN A 334 5.74 -12.06 -2.63
C ASN A 334 5.12 -12.86 -3.77
N MET A 335 5.51 -14.10 -3.97
CA MET A 335 4.88 -15.00 -4.95
C MET A 335 3.75 -15.86 -4.34
N SER A 336 3.33 -15.54 -3.12
CA SER A 336 2.23 -16.22 -2.41
C SER A 336 2.47 -17.71 -2.16
N LEU A 337 3.65 -18.06 -1.61
CA LEU A 337 3.91 -19.43 -1.19
C LEU A 337 2.97 -19.84 -0.04
N PRO A 338 2.35 -21.04 -0.08
CA PRO A 338 1.59 -21.55 1.06
C PRO A 338 2.35 -21.48 2.38
N GLY A 339 1.68 -21.04 3.46
CA GLY A 339 2.28 -20.78 4.75
C GLY A 339 2.74 -19.32 4.95
N THR A 340 2.65 -18.48 3.93
CA THR A 340 2.85 -17.03 4.03
C THR A 340 1.53 -16.27 4.01
N SER A 341 1.52 -15.06 4.56
CA SER A 341 0.33 -14.23 4.69
C SER A 341 -0.33 -13.84 3.35
N SER A 342 0.47 -13.65 2.32
CA SER A 342 -0.02 -13.26 0.99
C SER A 342 -0.80 -14.39 0.29
N PHE A 343 -0.46 -15.66 0.55
CA PHE A 343 -1.17 -16.80 -0.02
C PHE A 343 -2.65 -16.81 0.37
N ILE A 344 -2.93 -16.65 1.67
CA ILE A 344 -4.32 -16.69 2.17
C ILE A 344 -5.12 -15.53 1.57
N GLY A 345 -4.55 -14.32 1.53
CA GLY A 345 -5.21 -13.17 0.94
C GLY A 345 -5.54 -13.36 -0.54
N GLU A 346 -4.57 -13.80 -1.36
CA GLU A 346 -4.80 -14.03 -2.80
C GLU A 346 -5.76 -15.19 -3.06
N PHE A 347 -5.66 -16.26 -2.27
CA PHE A 347 -6.56 -17.40 -2.39
C PHE A 347 -8.01 -17.01 -2.11
N LEU A 348 -8.28 -16.30 -1.02
CA LEU A 348 -9.63 -15.81 -0.68
C LEU A 348 -10.18 -14.85 -1.75
N ILE A 349 -9.34 -13.96 -2.29
CA ILE A 349 -9.73 -13.08 -3.39
C ILE A 349 -10.14 -13.86 -4.63
N LEU A 350 -9.36 -14.88 -5.01
CA LEU A 350 -9.69 -15.70 -6.17
C LEU A 350 -10.98 -16.47 -5.97
N VAL A 351 -11.21 -17.03 -4.78
CA VAL A 351 -12.47 -17.73 -4.44
C VAL A 351 -13.65 -16.75 -4.54
N GLY A 352 -13.54 -15.56 -3.94
CA GLY A 352 -14.58 -14.54 -4.01
C GLY A 352 -14.83 -14.04 -5.44
N ALA A 353 -13.77 -13.82 -6.22
CA ALA A 353 -13.90 -13.44 -7.63
C ALA A 353 -14.52 -14.54 -8.49
N PHE A 354 -14.16 -15.81 -8.25
CA PHE A 354 -14.68 -16.95 -9.01
C PHE A 354 -16.20 -17.11 -8.82
N GLN A 355 -16.72 -16.86 -7.63
CA GLN A 355 -18.16 -16.89 -7.36
C GLN A 355 -18.95 -15.84 -8.16
N ARG A 356 -18.32 -14.69 -8.51
CA ARG A 356 -18.94 -13.61 -9.27
C ARG A 356 -18.69 -13.72 -10.76
N ASN A 357 -17.44 -13.97 -11.15
CA ASN A 357 -17.04 -14.05 -12.56
C ASN A 357 -15.81 -14.97 -12.71
N SER A 358 -16.04 -16.16 -13.25
CA SER A 358 -14.98 -17.16 -13.45
C SER A 358 -13.89 -16.70 -14.42
N LEU A 359 -14.23 -15.91 -15.46
CA LEU A 359 -13.25 -15.39 -16.42
C LEU A 359 -12.30 -14.40 -15.77
N VAL A 360 -12.79 -13.51 -14.91
CA VAL A 360 -11.94 -12.58 -14.17
C VAL A 360 -10.99 -13.33 -13.23
N ALA A 361 -11.51 -14.34 -12.51
CA ALA A 361 -10.70 -15.15 -11.61
C ALA A 361 -9.60 -15.93 -12.35
N THR A 362 -9.91 -16.54 -13.50
CA THR A 362 -8.90 -17.26 -14.29
C THR A 362 -7.83 -16.33 -14.86
N LEU A 363 -8.20 -15.16 -15.34
CA LEU A 363 -7.23 -14.15 -15.81
C LEU A 363 -6.38 -13.58 -14.65
N ALA A 364 -6.98 -13.37 -13.48
CA ALA A 364 -6.23 -12.98 -12.29
C ALA A 364 -5.24 -14.08 -11.86
N ALA A 365 -5.62 -15.36 -11.91
CA ALA A 365 -4.74 -16.49 -11.59
C ALA A 365 -3.48 -16.52 -12.50
N LEU A 366 -3.57 -16.08 -13.77
CA LEU A 366 -2.38 -15.89 -14.60
C LEU A 366 -1.39 -14.90 -14.00
N GLY A 367 -1.88 -13.90 -13.27
CA GLY A 367 -1.03 -12.95 -12.55
C GLY A 367 -0.18 -13.60 -11.47
N MET A 368 -0.68 -14.63 -10.76
CA MET A 368 0.11 -15.37 -9.77
C MET A 368 1.25 -16.14 -10.46
N ILE A 369 1.00 -16.77 -11.62
CA ILE A 369 2.04 -17.47 -12.40
C ILE A 369 3.12 -16.48 -12.84
N LEU A 370 2.73 -15.32 -13.38
CA LEU A 370 3.67 -14.28 -13.76
C LEU A 370 4.41 -13.71 -12.54
N GLY A 371 3.73 -13.59 -11.41
CA GLY A 371 4.30 -13.19 -10.11
C GLY A 371 5.43 -14.12 -9.66
N ALA A 372 5.21 -15.43 -9.75
CA ALA A 372 6.23 -16.43 -9.48
C ALA A 372 7.40 -16.32 -10.46
N ALA A 373 7.11 -16.12 -11.74
CA ALA A 373 8.14 -16.01 -12.77
C ALA A 373 9.10 -14.83 -12.52
N TYR A 374 8.62 -13.60 -12.28
CA TYR A 374 9.51 -12.45 -12.05
C TYR A 374 10.23 -12.50 -10.70
N SER A 375 9.59 -13.03 -9.65
CA SER A 375 10.20 -13.08 -8.33
C SER A 375 11.33 -14.12 -8.26
N LEU A 376 11.14 -15.32 -8.81
CA LEU A 376 12.19 -16.34 -8.91
C LEU A 376 13.31 -15.90 -9.84
N TRP A 377 12.99 -15.26 -10.98
CA TRP A 377 13.98 -14.70 -11.87
C TRP A 377 14.85 -13.64 -11.17
N LEU A 378 14.23 -12.74 -10.41
CA LEU A 378 14.93 -11.72 -9.63
C LEU A 378 15.88 -12.37 -8.61
N TYR A 379 15.36 -13.32 -7.83
CA TYR A 379 16.13 -14.04 -6.82
C TYR A 379 17.35 -14.72 -7.44
N ASN A 380 17.15 -15.50 -8.50
CA ASN A 380 18.24 -16.21 -9.17
C ASN A 380 19.30 -15.27 -9.73
N ARG A 381 18.91 -14.15 -10.28
CA ARG A 381 19.85 -13.16 -10.84
C ARG A 381 20.68 -12.44 -9.81
N VAL A 382 20.12 -12.19 -8.61
CA VAL A 382 20.80 -11.44 -7.55
C VAL A 382 21.68 -12.36 -6.70
N VAL A 383 21.16 -13.52 -6.34
CA VAL A 383 21.77 -14.40 -5.31
C VAL A 383 22.69 -15.43 -5.93
N PHE A 384 22.31 -16.04 -7.04
CA PHE A 384 23.10 -17.06 -7.74
C PHE A 384 23.87 -16.47 -8.94
N GLY A 385 24.66 -17.33 -9.58
CA GLY A 385 25.48 -16.99 -10.73
C GLY A 385 26.91 -16.60 -10.35
N ASN A 386 27.69 -16.21 -11.36
CA ASN A 386 29.07 -15.86 -11.15
C ASN A 386 29.24 -14.52 -10.46
N PHE A 387 30.11 -14.49 -9.51
CA PHE A 387 30.51 -13.28 -8.79
C PHE A 387 31.11 -12.23 -9.73
N LYS A 388 30.77 -10.95 -9.54
CA LYS A 388 31.19 -9.84 -10.41
C LYS A 388 32.00 -8.79 -9.62
N PRO A 389 33.27 -9.06 -9.31
CA PRO A 389 34.09 -8.19 -8.45
C PRO A 389 34.30 -6.78 -9.00
N ASN A 390 34.25 -6.62 -10.33
CA ASN A 390 34.45 -5.34 -10.99
C ASN A 390 33.36 -4.29 -10.69
N PHE A 391 32.20 -4.74 -10.23
CA PHE A 391 31.04 -3.87 -9.97
C PHE A 391 30.66 -3.77 -8.50
N LEU A 392 31.06 -4.75 -7.68
CA LEU A 392 30.69 -4.86 -6.29
C LEU A 392 31.93 -4.57 -5.41
N LEU A 393 31.85 -3.49 -4.62
CA LEU A 393 33.02 -2.96 -3.90
C LEU A 393 33.11 -3.43 -2.45
N LYS A 394 31.99 -3.79 -1.82
CA LYS A 394 31.94 -4.15 -0.39
C LYS A 394 31.13 -5.42 -0.17
N PHE A 395 31.71 -6.38 0.55
CA PHE A 395 31.18 -7.73 0.78
C PHE A 395 30.81 -7.97 2.24
N SER A 396 30.46 -6.94 3.00
CA SER A 396 29.96 -7.13 4.35
C SER A 396 28.52 -7.62 4.33
N ASP A 397 28.25 -8.74 5.00
CA ASP A 397 26.89 -9.25 5.18
C ASP A 397 26.06 -8.33 6.09
N LEU A 398 24.81 -8.68 6.34
CA LEU A 398 23.90 -7.92 7.17
C LEU A 398 24.44 -7.76 8.61
N ASN A 399 24.36 -6.54 9.12
CA ASN A 399 24.72 -6.25 10.49
C ASN A 399 23.62 -6.75 11.45
N ARG A 400 23.95 -6.97 12.73
CA ARG A 400 23.00 -7.41 13.78
C ARG A 400 21.75 -6.52 13.83
N ARG A 401 21.89 -5.21 13.68
CA ARG A 401 20.76 -4.27 13.63
C ARG A 401 19.85 -4.54 12.43
N GLU A 402 20.41 -4.75 11.24
CA GLU A 402 19.63 -5.02 10.03
C GLU A 402 18.86 -6.33 10.17
N VAL A 403 19.49 -7.37 10.71
CA VAL A 403 18.81 -8.64 11.00
C VAL A 403 17.66 -8.43 12.00
N LEU A 404 17.88 -7.67 13.08
CA LEU A 404 16.83 -7.33 14.06
C LEU A 404 15.66 -6.58 13.43
N ILE A 405 15.88 -5.76 12.40
CA ILE A 405 14.83 -5.08 11.66
C ILE A 405 13.97 -6.08 10.86
N PHE A 406 14.58 -7.13 10.28
CA PHE A 406 13.85 -8.13 9.49
C PHE A 406 13.07 -9.14 10.33
N LEU A 407 13.50 -9.44 11.54
CA LEU A 407 12.86 -10.45 12.41
C LEU A 407 11.34 -10.20 12.61
N PRO A 408 10.87 -9.00 12.99
CA PRO A 408 9.44 -8.75 13.19
C PRO A 408 8.64 -8.86 11.89
N PHE A 409 9.21 -8.57 10.72
CA PHE A 409 8.55 -8.81 9.44
C PHE A 409 8.38 -10.30 9.15
N ILE A 410 9.42 -11.10 9.40
CA ILE A 410 9.37 -12.57 9.25
C ILE A 410 8.30 -13.14 10.18
N ALA A 411 8.31 -12.75 11.46
CA ALA A 411 7.33 -13.19 12.44
C ALA A 411 5.91 -12.81 12.04
N GLY A 412 5.67 -11.57 11.58
CA GLY A 412 4.37 -11.10 11.14
C GLY A 412 3.85 -11.84 9.90
N VAL A 413 4.70 -12.10 8.91
CA VAL A 413 4.32 -12.83 7.69
C VAL A 413 3.95 -14.29 8.00
N ILE A 414 4.71 -14.96 8.87
CA ILE A 414 4.41 -16.33 9.28
C ILE A 414 3.14 -16.36 10.13
N TRP A 415 3.01 -15.46 11.09
CA TRP A 415 1.85 -15.42 11.98
C TRP A 415 0.54 -15.23 11.20
N MET A 416 0.47 -14.25 10.33
CA MET A 416 -0.70 -14.03 9.47
C MET A 416 -0.93 -15.17 8.46
N GLY A 417 0.13 -15.90 8.08
CA GLY A 417 0.04 -17.03 7.16
C GLY A 417 -0.42 -18.34 7.79
N VAL A 418 -0.14 -18.53 9.08
CA VAL A 418 -0.50 -19.77 9.80
C VAL A 418 -1.81 -19.60 10.58
N TYR A 419 -2.04 -18.42 11.17
CA TYR A 419 -3.20 -18.13 12.00
C TYR A 419 -3.89 -16.81 11.60
N PRO A 420 -4.61 -16.80 10.45
CA PRO A 420 -5.26 -15.60 9.91
C PRO A 420 -6.50 -15.15 10.70
N GLU A 421 -7.15 -16.05 11.47
CA GLU A 421 -8.40 -15.80 12.20
C GLU A 421 -8.34 -14.51 13.04
N VAL A 422 -7.24 -14.28 13.75
CA VAL A 422 -7.05 -13.06 14.57
C VAL A 422 -7.22 -11.75 13.77
N PHE A 423 -7.01 -11.80 12.46
CA PHE A 423 -7.11 -10.65 11.56
C PHE A 423 -8.45 -10.58 10.82
N LEU A 424 -9.20 -11.68 10.78
CA LEU A 424 -10.48 -11.80 10.11
C LEU A 424 -11.67 -11.64 11.06
N GLU A 425 -11.49 -11.96 12.34
CA GLU A 425 -12.54 -11.88 13.37
C GLU A 425 -12.75 -10.46 13.95
N CYS A 426 -11.98 -9.46 13.57
CA CYS A 426 -12.05 -8.10 14.14
C CYS A 426 -12.95 -7.16 13.35
#